data_9a6761c50a8928093df0fb40cffa6312
#
_entry.id   9a6761c50a8928093df0fb40cffa6312
#
_cell.length_a   1.000
_cell.length_b   1.000
_cell.length_c   1.000
_cell.angle_alpha   90.00
_cell.angle_beta   90.00
_cell.angle_gamma   90.00
#
_symmetry.space_group_name_H-M   'P 1'
#
loop_
_entity.id
_entity.type
_entity.pdbx_description
1 polymer ?
#
loop_
_entity_poly.entity_id
_entity_poly.type
_entity_poly.pdbx_seq_one_letter_code
_entity_poly.pdbx_strand_id
1 'polypeptide(L)'
;ETYALRGMLHFDLLRMYGPVYRDNTKDVKVMPYMTEADRSIRPLLTAEQIINLVIDDLEKAAVLLRESDPVIEKGAKNGSLPEDVNNNLNYRQYRLNYYAVQALLARAYLWAGNQAKAVACATEVIKVSEGAEAWFPFVGKSEVLKPDDPDRIFSTEVLFALYNTSRENLYKSYFQETQSDASRLTLFGTYNEGRLRTLFPDENDTRFSLWESSLMDTVEVLYCKKFEDVKEPKYQYMIPLIRTSEMYLLLAECSDSDQEATDYINKIRYARGCRNIAVTPE
;
A
#
# COMPACT_ATOMS: atom_id res chain seq x y z
N GLU A 1 -13.06 4.53 -12.77
CA GLU A 1 -12.23 5.18 -11.73
C GLU A 1 -13.07 5.93 -10.70
N THR A 2 -14.10 6.69 -11.07
CA THR A 2 -14.93 7.48 -10.13
C THR A 2 -15.61 6.59 -9.08
N TYR A 3 -16.21 5.46 -9.48
CA TYR A 3 -16.76 4.48 -8.53
C TYR A 3 -15.69 3.96 -7.58
N ALA A 4 -14.51 3.60 -8.11
CA ALA A 4 -13.41 3.11 -7.29
C ALA A 4 -12.94 4.15 -6.26
N LEU A 5 -12.83 5.42 -6.65
CA LEU A 5 -12.44 6.50 -5.76
C LEU A 5 -13.49 6.73 -4.68
N ARG A 6 -14.78 6.70 -5.03
CA ARG A 6 -15.87 6.84 -4.06
C ARG A 6 -15.87 5.69 -3.05
N GLY A 7 -15.76 4.45 -3.53
CA GLY A 7 -15.64 3.27 -2.67
C GLY A 7 -14.44 3.36 -1.74
N MET A 8 -13.25 3.69 -2.25
CA MET A 8 -12.02 3.82 -1.47
C MET A 8 -12.16 4.87 -0.36
N LEU A 9 -12.64 6.07 -0.68
CA LEU A 9 -12.74 7.15 0.30
C LEU A 9 -13.75 6.84 1.41
N HIS A 10 -14.91 6.26 1.07
CA HIS A 10 -15.89 5.84 2.09
C HIS A 10 -15.36 4.66 2.92
N PHE A 11 -14.60 3.75 2.32
CA PHE A 11 -13.98 2.66 3.05
C PHE A 11 -12.91 3.17 4.04
N ASP A 12 -12.09 4.12 3.64
CA ASP A 12 -11.11 4.73 4.54
C ASP A 12 -11.79 5.48 5.68
N LEU A 13 -12.87 6.22 5.42
CA LEU A 13 -13.66 6.85 6.48
C LEU A 13 -14.29 5.82 7.42
N LEU A 14 -14.82 4.72 6.90
CA LEU A 14 -15.36 3.62 7.70
C LEU A 14 -14.27 3.02 8.62
N ARG A 15 -13.08 2.79 8.10
CA ARG A 15 -11.96 2.24 8.88
C ARG A 15 -11.42 3.19 9.93
N MET A 16 -11.42 4.50 9.68
CA MET A 16 -10.90 5.51 10.61
C MET A 16 -11.89 5.87 11.71
N TYR A 17 -13.17 5.91 11.41
CA TYR A 17 -14.19 6.45 12.31
C TYR A 17 -15.27 5.44 12.70
N GLY A 18 -15.37 4.33 12.02
CA GLY A 18 -16.31 3.25 12.32
C GLY A 18 -15.74 2.24 13.33
N PRO A 19 -16.58 1.38 13.88
CA PRO A 19 -16.14 0.27 14.69
C PRO A 19 -15.41 -0.78 13.84
N VAL A 20 -14.55 -1.59 14.46
CA VAL A 20 -14.06 -2.82 13.82
C VAL A 20 -15.27 -3.69 13.47
N TYR A 21 -15.37 -4.11 12.20
CA TYR A 21 -16.51 -4.85 11.70
C TYR A 21 -16.57 -6.25 12.35
N ARG A 22 -17.68 -6.53 13.04
CA ARG A 22 -17.99 -7.80 13.71
C ARG A 22 -19.51 -7.96 13.80
N ASP A 23 -19.99 -9.14 14.11
CA ASP A 23 -21.42 -9.41 14.25
C ASP A 23 -22.13 -8.49 15.25
N ASN A 24 -21.48 -8.11 16.32
CA ASN A 24 -22.04 -7.21 17.35
C ASN A 24 -21.85 -5.72 17.05
N THR A 25 -21.17 -5.33 15.98
CA THR A 25 -20.88 -3.94 15.63
C THR A 25 -21.35 -3.55 14.22
N LYS A 26 -21.74 -4.50 13.39
CA LYS A 26 -22.17 -4.26 12.00
C LYS A 26 -23.37 -3.32 11.88
N ASP A 27 -24.26 -3.31 12.89
CA ASP A 27 -25.47 -2.47 12.93
C ASP A 27 -25.23 -1.07 13.51
N VAL A 28 -24.00 -0.75 13.94
CA VAL A 28 -23.67 0.58 14.44
C VAL A 28 -23.75 1.59 13.31
N LYS A 29 -24.53 2.66 13.51
CA LYS A 29 -24.61 3.78 12.57
C LYS A 29 -23.33 4.61 12.63
N VAL A 30 -22.71 4.85 11.48
CA VAL A 30 -21.39 5.47 11.39
C VAL A 30 -21.42 6.80 10.65
N MET A 31 -21.81 6.77 9.38
CA MET A 31 -21.75 7.93 8.48
C MET A 31 -22.73 7.77 7.32
N PRO A 32 -23.06 8.85 6.58
CA PRO A 32 -23.77 8.73 5.32
C PRO A 32 -22.86 8.17 4.20
N TYR A 33 -23.48 7.58 3.18
CA TYR A 33 -22.79 7.26 1.93
C TYR A 33 -23.19 8.27 0.85
N MET A 34 -22.21 9.05 0.37
CA MET A 34 -22.46 10.16 -0.55
C MET A 34 -22.36 9.67 -2.00
N THR A 35 -23.45 9.71 -2.73
CA THR A 35 -23.52 9.31 -4.14
C THR A 35 -23.56 10.52 -5.10
N GLU A 36 -23.87 11.70 -4.58
CA GLU A 36 -24.01 12.95 -5.31
C GLU A 36 -23.27 14.07 -4.62
N ALA A 37 -22.73 15.00 -5.39
CA ALA A 37 -22.02 16.18 -4.88
C ALA A 37 -23.03 17.31 -4.56
N ASP A 38 -23.82 17.10 -3.52
CA ASP A 38 -24.80 18.08 -3.04
C ASP A 38 -24.58 18.42 -1.57
N ARG A 39 -25.43 19.32 -1.02
CA ARG A 39 -25.43 19.72 0.41
C ARG A 39 -26.60 19.12 1.18
N SER A 40 -27.27 18.12 0.65
CA SER A 40 -28.39 17.48 1.29
C SER A 40 -27.96 16.72 2.54
N ILE A 41 -28.78 16.81 3.59
CA ILE A 41 -28.58 16.00 4.80
C ILE A 41 -28.95 14.56 4.46
N ARG A 42 -28.00 13.66 4.67
CA ARG A 42 -28.16 12.22 4.44
C ARG A 42 -28.24 11.48 5.77
N PRO A 43 -29.04 10.39 5.86
CA PRO A 43 -29.08 9.59 7.07
C PRO A 43 -27.75 8.87 7.30
N LEU A 44 -27.41 8.62 8.58
CA LEU A 44 -26.31 7.74 8.94
C LEU A 44 -26.69 6.30 8.61
N LEU A 45 -25.82 5.62 7.89
CA LEU A 45 -25.93 4.21 7.56
C LEU A 45 -25.14 3.36 8.56
N THR A 46 -25.52 2.09 8.67
CA THR A 46 -24.76 1.12 9.50
C THR A 46 -23.44 0.74 8.84
N ALA A 47 -22.50 0.22 9.63
CA ALA A 47 -21.23 -0.26 9.12
C ALA A 47 -21.42 -1.32 8.02
N GLU A 48 -22.40 -2.22 8.18
CA GLU A 48 -22.77 -3.23 7.16
C GLU A 48 -23.29 -2.60 5.88
N GLN A 49 -24.20 -1.62 5.98
CA GLN A 49 -24.71 -0.93 4.81
C GLN A 49 -23.61 -0.19 4.06
N ILE A 50 -22.67 0.44 4.77
CA ILE A 50 -21.57 1.16 4.16
C ILE A 50 -20.61 0.20 3.46
N ILE A 51 -20.18 -0.88 4.11
CA ILE A 51 -19.24 -1.80 3.48
C ILE A 51 -19.84 -2.49 2.24
N ASN A 52 -21.15 -2.79 2.25
CA ASN A 52 -21.82 -3.33 1.09
C ASN A 52 -21.86 -2.32 -0.07
N LEU A 53 -22.15 -1.04 0.17
CA LEU A 53 -22.11 0.00 -0.86
C LEU A 53 -20.67 0.25 -1.39
N VAL A 54 -19.68 0.14 -0.54
CA VAL A 54 -18.24 0.19 -0.93
C VAL A 54 -17.95 -0.96 -1.89
N ILE A 55 -18.31 -2.18 -1.54
CA ILE A 55 -18.11 -3.36 -2.38
C ILE A 55 -18.84 -3.22 -3.73
N ASP A 56 -20.08 -2.78 -3.72
CA ASP A 56 -20.87 -2.54 -4.93
C ASP A 56 -20.18 -1.54 -5.88
N ASP A 57 -19.65 -0.45 -5.35
CA ASP A 57 -18.94 0.55 -6.14
C ASP A 57 -17.62 0.00 -6.70
N LEU A 58 -16.88 -0.76 -5.90
CA LEU A 58 -15.63 -1.38 -6.35
C LEU A 58 -15.86 -2.50 -7.36
N GLU A 59 -16.91 -3.32 -7.21
CA GLU A 59 -17.30 -4.34 -8.21
C GLU A 59 -17.69 -3.69 -9.55
N LYS A 60 -18.50 -2.63 -9.53
CA LYS A 60 -18.85 -1.86 -10.74
C LYS A 60 -17.59 -1.29 -11.40
N ALA A 61 -16.68 -0.74 -10.60
CA ALA A 61 -15.41 -0.22 -11.11
C ALA A 61 -14.56 -1.32 -11.75
N ALA A 62 -14.47 -2.49 -11.11
CA ALA A 62 -13.70 -3.63 -11.61
C ALA A 62 -14.23 -4.12 -12.97
N VAL A 63 -15.55 -4.24 -13.12
CA VAL A 63 -16.19 -4.65 -14.40
C VAL A 63 -15.82 -3.66 -15.51
N LEU A 64 -16.02 -2.35 -15.28
CA LEU A 64 -15.76 -1.32 -16.29
C LEU A 64 -14.26 -1.21 -16.64
N LEU A 65 -13.37 -1.33 -15.64
CA LEU A 65 -11.93 -1.24 -15.86
C LEU A 65 -11.39 -2.49 -16.55
N ARG A 66 -11.95 -3.65 -16.31
CA ARG A 66 -11.56 -4.88 -17.00
C ARG A 66 -11.68 -4.78 -18.51
N GLU A 67 -12.66 -4.03 -19.00
CA GLU A 67 -12.91 -3.85 -20.43
C GLU A 67 -12.10 -2.69 -21.03
N SER A 68 -11.67 -1.71 -20.23
CA SER A 68 -11.17 -0.44 -20.75
C SER A 68 -9.80 0.01 -20.22
N ASP A 69 -9.27 -0.66 -19.19
CA ASP A 69 -8.02 -0.23 -18.58
C ASP A 69 -6.81 -0.79 -19.35
N PRO A 70 -5.96 0.07 -19.90
CA PRO A 70 -4.76 -0.39 -20.62
C PRO A 70 -3.75 -1.15 -19.73
N VAL A 71 -3.86 -1.08 -18.41
CA VAL A 71 -3.02 -1.84 -17.50
C VAL A 71 -3.11 -3.35 -17.71
N ILE A 72 -4.24 -3.83 -18.22
CA ILE A 72 -4.50 -5.26 -18.45
C ILE A 72 -3.63 -5.82 -19.58
N GLU A 73 -3.37 -5.01 -20.61
CA GLU A 73 -2.58 -5.43 -21.76
C GLU A 73 -1.11 -4.94 -21.70
N LYS A 74 -0.90 -3.77 -21.11
CA LYS A 74 0.38 -3.05 -21.18
C LYS A 74 1.12 -2.96 -19.84
N GLY A 75 0.48 -3.41 -18.76
CA GLY A 75 1.01 -3.23 -17.41
C GLY A 75 1.05 -1.77 -16.98
N ALA A 76 1.74 -1.52 -15.89
CA ALA A 76 1.91 -0.17 -15.31
C ALA A 76 3.12 0.57 -15.89
N LYS A 77 3.56 0.26 -17.12
CA LYS A 77 4.75 0.87 -17.71
C LYS A 77 4.56 2.38 -17.84
N ASN A 78 5.35 3.11 -17.10
CA ASN A 78 5.48 4.55 -17.22
C ASN A 78 6.45 4.84 -18.39
N GLY A 79 5.96 4.72 -19.62
CA GLY A 79 6.74 5.11 -20.80
C GLY A 79 6.78 6.63 -20.95
N SER A 80 7.87 7.16 -21.48
CA SER A 80 7.84 8.52 -22.04
C SER A 80 6.85 8.54 -23.19
N LEU A 81 5.86 9.44 -23.09
CA LEU A 81 4.82 9.58 -24.11
C LEU A 81 5.18 10.70 -25.06
N PRO A 82 4.75 10.60 -26.32
CA PRO A 82 4.67 11.78 -27.19
C PRO A 82 3.84 12.85 -26.51
N GLU A 83 4.23 14.12 -26.69
CA GLU A 83 3.61 15.27 -26.01
C GLU A 83 2.11 15.42 -26.25
N ASP A 84 1.57 14.78 -27.26
CA ASP A 84 0.17 14.90 -27.69
C ASP A 84 -0.76 13.83 -27.14
N VAL A 85 -0.29 12.90 -26.30
CA VAL A 85 -1.09 11.79 -25.85
C VAL A 85 -1.77 12.09 -24.52
N ASN A 86 -3.04 11.77 -24.43
CA ASN A 86 -3.81 11.87 -23.20
C ASN A 86 -3.19 11.03 -22.07
N ASN A 87 -2.54 11.68 -21.11
CA ASN A 87 -1.86 11.04 -19.99
C ASN A 87 -2.80 10.23 -19.06
N ASN A 88 -4.12 10.32 -19.22
CA ASN A 88 -5.07 9.58 -18.38
C ASN A 88 -4.97 8.06 -18.56
N LEU A 89 -4.49 7.59 -19.71
CA LEU A 89 -4.30 6.17 -20.01
C LEU A 89 -2.88 5.67 -19.68
N ASN A 90 -2.04 6.56 -19.16
CA ASN A 90 -0.66 6.29 -18.79
C ASN A 90 -0.45 6.52 -17.30
N TYR A 91 0.72 6.23 -16.79
CA TYR A 91 1.03 6.37 -15.37
C TYR A 91 -0.02 5.68 -14.49
N ARG A 92 -0.40 4.45 -14.86
CA ARG A 92 -1.54 3.74 -14.24
C ARG A 92 -1.35 3.48 -12.75
N GLN A 93 -0.15 3.57 -12.21
CA GLN A 93 0.11 3.52 -10.78
C GLN A 93 -0.40 4.76 -10.02
N TYR A 94 -0.59 5.89 -10.71
CA TYR A 94 -1.20 7.10 -10.13
C TYR A 94 -2.71 7.19 -10.36
N ARG A 95 -3.31 6.11 -10.83
CA ARG A 95 -4.73 5.99 -11.09
C ARG A 95 -5.25 4.73 -10.39
N LEU A 96 -6.52 4.75 -10.00
CA LEU A 96 -7.19 3.54 -9.52
C LEU A 96 -7.42 2.61 -10.71
N ASN A 97 -6.35 1.92 -11.12
CA ASN A 97 -6.34 0.95 -12.19
C ASN A 97 -7.05 -0.35 -11.76
N TYR A 98 -7.27 -1.27 -12.72
CA TYR A 98 -7.96 -2.52 -12.47
C TYR A 98 -7.38 -3.33 -11.30
N TYR A 99 -6.06 -3.48 -11.23
CA TYR A 99 -5.42 -4.27 -10.16
C TYR A 99 -5.42 -3.55 -8.81
N ALA A 100 -5.37 -2.22 -8.80
CA ALA A 100 -5.59 -1.45 -7.58
C ALA A 100 -7.02 -1.63 -7.05
N VAL A 101 -8.02 -1.71 -7.93
CA VAL A 101 -9.41 -1.99 -7.56
C VAL A 101 -9.57 -3.41 -7.05
N GLN A 102 -8.91 -4.41 -7.65
CA GLN A 102 -8.90 -5.78 -7.13
C GLN A 102 -8.29 -5.83 -5.72
N ALA A 103 -7.21 -5.10 -5.47
CA ALA A 103 -6.62 -5.02 -4.14
C ALA A 103 -7.53 -4.34 -3.12
N LEU A 104 -8.26 -3.28 -3.52
CA LEU A 104 -9.27 -2.66 -2.66
C LEU A 104 -10.45 -3.59 -2.37
N LEU A 105 -10.90 -4.36 -3.37
CA LEU A 105 -11.91 -5.39 -3.17
C LEU A 105 -11.44 -6.46 -2.20
N ALA A 106 -10.19 -6.91 -2.32
CA ALA A 106 -9.61 -7.87 -1.38
C ALA A 106 -9.66 -7.35 0.06
N ARG A 107 -9.26 -6.09 0.29
CA ARG A 107 -9.38 -5.43 1.61
C ARG A 107 -10.82 -5.35 2.10
N ALA A 108 -11.74 -4.90 1.23
CA ALA A 108 -13.14 -4.69 1.59
C ALA A 108 -13.83 -6.01 1.92
N TYR A 109 -13.58 -7.06 1.13
CA TYR A 109 -14.10 -8.40 1.41
C TYR A 109 -13.55 -9.00 2.68
N LEU A 110 -12.23 -8.87 2.93
CA LEU A 110 -11.62 -9.33 4.19
C LEU A 110 -12.24 -8.59 5.38
N TRP A 111 -12.40 -7.26 5.28
CA TRP A 111 -13.06 -6.45 6.31
C TRP A 111 -14.49 -6.91 6.57
N ALA A 112 -15.24 -7.27 5.54
CA ALA A 112 -16.60 -7.78 5.62
C ALA A 112 -16.68 -9.27 6.05
N GLY A 113 -15.55 -9.94 6.30
CA GLY A 113 -15.49 -11.36 6.68
C GLY A 113 -15.66 -12.35 5.52
N ASN A 114 -15.64 -11.89 4.26
CA ASN A 114 -15.74 -12.76 3.09
C ASN A 114 -14.35 -13.15 2.58
N GLN A 115 -13.71 -14.08 3.27
CA GLN A 115 -12.35 -14.55 2.95
C GLN A 115 -12.24 -15.13 1.55
N ALA A 116 -13.21 -15.91 1.09
CA ALA A 116 -13.16 -16.54 -0.24
C ALA A 116 -13.06 -15.51 -1.38
N LYS A 117 -13.87 -14.45 -1.33
CA LYS A 117 -13.80 -13.35 -2.31
C LYS A 117 -12.53 -12.51 -2.14
N ALA A 118 -12.07 -12.30 -0.91
CA ALA A 118 -10.81 -11.60 -0.64
C ALA A 118 -9.61 -12.32 -1.27
N VAL A 119 -9.52 -13.64 -1.07
CA VAL A 119 -8.49 -14.50 -1.67
C VAL A 119 -8.55 -14.45 -3.20
N ALA A 120 -9.73 -14.56 -3.80
CA ALA A 120 -9.89 -14.50 -5.25
C ALA A 120 -9.36 -13.18 -5.84
N CYS A 121 -9.71 -12.05 -5.23
CA CYS A 121 -9.25 -10.73 -5.67
C CYS A 121 -7.72 -10.55 -5.48
N ALA A 122 -7.17 -10.99 -4.35
CA ALA A 122 -5.73 -10.92 -4.08
C ALA A 122 -4.93 -11.79 -5.05
N THR A 123 -5.43 -12.99 -5.34
CA THR A 123 -4.81 -13.92 -6.30
C THR A 123 -4.75 -13.33 -7.70
N GLU A 124 -5.78 -12.61 -8.13
CA GLU A 124 -5.79 -11.92 -9.44
C GLU A 124 -4.66 -10.89 -9.56
N VAL A 125 -4.35 -10.18 -8.48
CA VAL A 125 -3.23 -9.23 -8.45
C VAL A 125 -1.89 -9.96 -8.47
N ILE A 126 -1.74 -11.04 -7.72
CA ILE A 126 -0.47 -11.78 -7.64
C ILE A 126 -0.11 -12.41 -8.97
N LYS A 127 -1.07 -12.93 -9.73
CA LYS A 127 -0.83 -13.53 -11.05
C LYS A 127 -0.05 -12.63 -12.00
N VAL A 128 -0.25 -11.32 -11.92
CA VAL A 128 0.46 -10.34 -12.77
C VAL A 128 1.67 -9.71 -12.08
N SER A 129 1.98 -10.14 -10.88
CA SER A 129 3.11 -9.62 -10.08
C SER A 129 4.28 -10.60 -10.01
N GLU A 130 4.13 -11.79 -10.58
CA GLU A 130 5.14 -12.85 -10.61
C GLU A 130 5.60 -13.15 -12.06
N GLY A 131 6.79 -13.72 -12.20
CA GLY A 131 7.37 -14.13 -13.48
C GLY A 131 8.20 -13.04 -14.16
N ALA A 132 8.76 -13.38 -15.32
CA ALA A 132 9.69 -12.50 -16.05
C ALA A 132 9.01 -11.26 -16.65
N GLU A 133 7.73 -11.36 -16.97
CA GLU A 133 6.92 -10.28 -17.55
C GLU A 133 5.99 -9.63 -16.51
N ALA A 134 6.34 -9.74 -15.21
CA ALA A 134 5.52 -9.19 -14.14
C ALA A 134 5.32 -7.68 -14.27
N TRP A 135 4.08 -7.23 -14.02
CA TRP A 135 3.72 -5.82 -14.11
C TRP A 135 3.94 -5.06 -12.80
N PHE A 136 3.83 -5.77 -11.67
CA PHE A 136 4.03 -5.22 -10.33
C PHE A 136 4.98 -6.10 -9.51
N PRO A 137 6.22 -6.35 -10.03
CA PRO A 137 7.17 -7.24 -9.38
C PRO A 137 7.70 -6.62 -8.08
N PHE A 138 8.19 -7.47 -7.19
CA PHE A 138 9.00 -7.00 -6.09
C PHE A 138 10.22 -6.22 -6.59
N VAL A 139 10.55 -5.12 -5.91
CA VAL A 139 11.72 -4.32 -6.27
C VAL A 139 13.01 -5.10 -6.01
N GLY A 140 13.96 -5.02 -6.93
CA GLY A 140 15.27 -5.64 -6.77
C GLY A 140 16.07 -4.99 -5.63
N LYS A 141 16.80 -5.80 -4.86
CA LYS A 141 17.66 -5.33 -3.76
C LYS A 141 18.65 -4.25 -4.23
N SER A 142 19.20 -4.39 -5.44
CA SER A 142 20.11 -3.41 -6.05
C SER A 142 19.50 -2.02 -6.20
N GLU A 143 18.20 -1.94 -6.51
CA GLU A 143 17.52 -0.67 -6.68
C GLU A 143 17.26 0.04 -5.34
N VAL A 144 17.00 -0.74 -4.29
CA VAL A 144 16.78 -0.18 -2.93
C VAL A 144 18.09 0.30 -2.30
N LEU A 145 19.20 -0.37 -2.61
CA LEU A 145 20.52 -0.12 -2.00
C LEU A 145 21.47 0.67 -2.90
N LYS A 146 21.04 1.10 -4.08
CA LYS A 146 21.91 1.90 -4.96
C LYS A 146 22.31 3.22 -4.29
N PRO A 147 23.53 3.72 -4.50
CA PRO A 147 24.01 4.94 -3.87
C PRO A 147 23.23 6.18 -4.28
N ASP A 148 22.94 6.28 -5.57
CA ASP A 148 22.23 7.42 -6.16
C ASP A 148 20.77 7.08 -6.42
N ASP A 149 19.87 7.94 -5.95
CA ASP A 149 18.42 7.82 -6.16
C ASP A 149 17.83 6.43 -5.84
N PRO A 150 18.06 5.87 -4.63
CA PRO A 150 17.56 4.55 -4.27
C PRO A 150 16.04 4.49 -4.23
N ASP A 151 15.47 3.37 -4.70
CA ASP A 151 14.02 3.13 -4.65
C ASP A 151 13.56 2.71 -3.23
N ARG A 152 13.52 3.67 -2.32
CA ARG A 152 13.11 3.46 -0.92
C ARG A 152 11.63 3.25 -0.73
N ILE A 153 10.81 3.53 -1.75
CA ILE A 153 9.36 3.36 -1.68
C ILE A 153 8.86 2.05 -2.28
N PHE A 154 9.77 1.26 -2.86
CA PHE A 154 9.45 0.00 -3.55
C PHE A 154 8.46 0.24 -4.71
N SER A 155 8.84 1.13 -5.63
CA SER A 155 7.96 1.69 -6.65
C SER A 155 7.37 0.67 -7.61
N THR A 156 8.12 -0.39 -7.94
CA THR A 156 7.64 -1.45 -8.86
C THR A 156 6.48 -2.26 -8.28
N GLU A 157 6.35 -2.32 -6.94
CA GLU A 157 5.29 -3.04 -6.23
C GLU A 157 3.99 -2.22 -6.09
N VAL A 158 4.02 -0.95 -6.47
CA VAL A 158 2.92 -0.02 -6.22
C VAL A 158 1.79 -0.26 -7.21
N LEU A 159 0.63 -0.64 -6.70
CA LEU A 159 -0.61 -0.76 -7.45
C LEU A 159 -1.32 0.58 -7.60
N PHE A 160 -1.28 1.38 -6.51
CA PHE A 160 -1.84 2.74 -6.50
C PHE A 160 -1.06 3.66 -5.57
N ALA A 161 -0.81 4.87 -6.05
CA ALA A 161 -0.12 5.93 -5.32
C ALA A 161 -0.76 7.29 -5.58
N LEU A 162 -0.55 8.23 -4.66
CA LEU A 162 -0.78 9.64 -4.90
C LEU A 162 0.46 10.26 -5.55
N TYR A 163 0.23 11.19 -6.46
CA TYR A 163 1.25 12.05 -7.03
C TYR A 163 1.31 13.34 -6.23
N ASN A 164 2.40 13.55 -5.49
CA ASN A 164 2.54 14.72 -4.61
C ASN A 164 3.88 15.44 -4.88
N THR A 165 3.81 16.56 -5.58
CA THR A 165 4.98 17.42 -5.87
C THR A 165 5.60 18.04 -4.63
N SER A 166 4.90 18.04 -3.50
CA SER A 166 5.38 18.53 -2.22
C SER A 166 5.89 17.40 -1.29
N ARG A 167 6.15 16.18 -1.80
CA ARG A 167 6.63 15.05 -1.00
C ARG A 167 7.92 15.38 -0.23
N GLU A 168 8.86 16.08 -0.86
CA GLU A 168 10.07 16.55 -0.22
C GLU A 168 9.78 17.46 0.99
N ASN A 169 8.81 18.36 0.88
CA ASN A 169 8.42 19.23 1.99
C ASN A 169 7.81 18.42 3.15
N LEU A 170 7.02 17.37 2.86
CA LEU A 170 6.53 16.46 3.90
C LEU A 170 7.68 15.73 4.61
N TYR A 171 8.66 15.23 3.85
CA TYR A 171 9.85 14.62 4.43
C TYR A 171 10.59 15.59 5.33
N LYS A 172 10.90 16.79 4.84
CA LYS A 172 11.57 17.85 5.60
C LYS A 172 10.82 18.26 6.85
N SER A 173 9.48 18.28 6.80
CA SER A 173 8.66 18.70 7.93
C SER A 173 8.53 17.67 9.05
N TYR A 174 8.60 16.36 8.74
CA TYR A 174 8.26 15.30 9.70
C TYR A 174 9.35 14.26 9.93
N PHE A 175 10.29 14.08 9.01
CA PHE A 175 11.24 12.96 9.06
C PHE A 175 12.71 13.39 9.08
N GLN A 176 13.02 14.60 8.60
CA GLN A 176 14.41 15.07 8.51
C GLN A 176 15.03 15.24 9.89
N GLU A 177 16.32 14.92 10.02
CA GLU A 177 17.10 15.01 11.26
C GLU A 177 17.12 16.41 11.89
N THR A 178 17.09 17.47 11.06
CA THR A 178 17.18 18.86 11.49
C THR A 178 15.90 19.43 12.10
N GLN A 179 14.82 18.68 12.13
CA GLN A 179 13.56 19.12 12.71
C GLN A 179 13.60 19.09 14.25
N SER A 180 12.82 19.99 14.88
CA SER A 180 12.68 19.99 16.33
C SER A 180 12.02 18.70 16.84
N ASP A 181 12.35 18.30 18.06
CA ASP A 181 11.82 17.09 18.69
C ASP A 181 10.30 17.02 18.75
N ALA A 182 9.64 18.18 18.87
CA ALA A 182 8.18 18.26 18.93
C ALA A 182 7.48 17.95 17.58
N SER A 183 8.21 18.07 16.47
CA SER A 183 7.63 17.97 15.11
C SER A 183 8.06 16.71 14.37
N ARG A 184 9.04 15.99 14.88
CA ARG A 184 9.76 14.94 14.16
C ARG A 184 9.20 13.55 14.47
N LEU A 185 8.94 12.78 13.42
CA LEU A 185 8.57 11.36 13.52
C LEU A 185 9.83 10.48 13.46
N THR A 186 10.51 10.34 14.59
CA THR A 186 11.77 9.60 14.72
C THR A 186 11.74 8.65 15.90
N LEU A 187 12.77 7.78 15.96
CA LEU A 187 13.03 6.94 17.12
C LEU A 187 14.25 7.49 17.87
N PHE A 188 14.18 7.61 19.19
CA PHE A 188 15.22 8.19 20.03
C PHE A 188 16.01 7.15 20.82
N GLY A 189 17.35 7.32 20.84
CA GLY A 189 18.28 6.62 21.72
C GLY A 189 18.56 5.16 21.35
N THR A 190 19.59 4.61 21.98
CA THR A 190 20.05 3.22 21.78
C THR A 190 18.99 2.16 22.04
N TYR A 191 18.05 2.43 22.94
CA TYR A 191 16.88 1.57 23.17
C TYR A 191 16.03 1.40 21.90
N ASN A 192 15.89 2.45 21.10
CA ASN A 192 15.11 2.43 19.87
C ASN A 192 15.82 1.73 18.72
N GLU A 193 17.16 1.72 18.69
CA GLU A 193 17.90 0.84 17.77
C GLU A 193 17.60 -0.64 18.08
N GLY A 194 17.60 -1.04 19.35
CA GLY A 194 17.19 -2.37 19.78
C GLY A 194 15.75 -2.71 19.35
N ARG A 195 14.83 -1.75 19.48
CA ARG A 195 13.44 -1.91 19.00
C ARG A 195 13.37 -2.05 17.48
N LEU A 196 14.15 -1.25 16.73
CA LEU A 196 14.20 -1.37 15.28
C LEU A 196 14.76 -2.75 14.86
N ARG A 197 15.80 -3.24 15.55
CA ARG A 197 16.35 -4.59 15.35
C ARG A 197 15.35 -5.71 15.67
N THR A 198 14.46 -5.49 16.62
CA THR A 198 13.36 -6.42 16.90
C THR A 198 12.35 -6.47 15.75
N LEU A 199 12.06 -5.33 15.12
CA LEU A 199 11.16 -5.25 13.97
C LEU A 199 11.79 -5.82 12.68
N PHE A 200 13.10 -5.66 12.53
CA PHE A 200 13.89 -6.13 11.39
C PHE A 200 15.04 -7.03 11.88
N PRO A 201 14.74 -8.25 12.36
CA PRO A 201 15.72 -9.11 13.02
C PRO A 201 16.76 -9.69 12.07
N ASP A 202 16.48 -9.70 10.76
CA ASP A 202 17.42 -10.17 9.74
C ASP A 202 18.31 -9.01 9.30
N GLU A 203 19.63 -9.15 9.45
CA GLU A 203 20.62 -8.12 9.09
C GLU A 203 20.64 -7.80 7.57
N ASN A 204 20.13 -8.72 6.74
CA ASN A 204 20.05 -8.54 5.30
C ASN A 204 18.75 -7.83 4.86
N ASP A 205 17.86 -7.52 5.78
CA ASP A 205 16.60 -6.87 5.45
C ASP A 205 16.84 -5.47 4.85
N THR A 206 16.50 -5.32 3.58
CA THR A 206 16.68 -4.05 2.86
C THR A 206 15.88 -2.91 3.48
N ARG A 207 14.83 -3.19 4.24
CA ARG A 207 14.04 -2.15 4.93
C ARG A 207 14.80 -1.53 6.09
N PHE A 208 15.80 -2.23 6.63
CA PHE A 208 16.67 -1.65 7.65
C PHE A 208 17.49 -0.47 7.10
N SER A 209 17.91 -0.52 5.82
CA SER A 209 18.63 0.58 5.15
C SER A 209 17.79 1.85 4.95
N LEU A 210 16.49 1.80 5.20
CA LEU A 210 15.64 3.00 5.20
C LEU A 210 15.82 3.87 6.45
N TRP A 211 16.54 3.37 7.44
CA TRP A 211 16.79 4.08 8.68
C TRP A 211 18.26 4.49 8.76
N GLU A 212 18.47 5.71 9.21
CA GLU A 212 19.81 6.27 9.43
C GLU A 212 19.88 6.87 10.82
N SER A 213 21.06 6.78 11.45
CA SER A 213 21.29 7.41 12.75
C SER A 213 21.98 8.76 12.60
N SER A 214 21.61 9.70 13.43
CA SER A 214 22.29 10.99 13.60
C SER A 214 22.43 11.32 15.07
N LEU A 215 23.54 11.97 15.45
CA LEU A 215 23.74 12.48 16.80
C LEU A 215 23.14 13.88 16.88
N MET A 216 22.17 14.05 17.78
CA MET A 216 21.61 15.35 18.14
C MET A 216 22.04 15.66 19.58
N ASP A 217 22.90 16.65 19.73
CA ASP A 217 23.58 16.95 20.97
C ASP A 217 24.34 15.71 21.48
N THR A 218 23.79 14.96 22.41
CA THR A 218 24.34 13.73 22.97
C THR A 218 23.43 12.52 22.79
N VAL A 219 22.30 12.69 22.08
CA VAL A 219 21.30 11.64 21.89
C VAL A 219 21.33 11.13 20.46
N GLU A 220 21.46 9.82 20.30
CA GLU A 220 21.31 9.18 18.99
C GLU A 220 19.85 9.15 18.59
N VAL A 221 19.58 9.57 17.36
CA VAL A 221 18.24 9.63 16.76
C VAL A 221 18.22 8.81 15.49
N LEU A 222 17.26 7.90 15.38
CA LEU A 222 17.00 7.13 14.16
C LEU A 222 15.86 7.79 13.38
N TYR A 223 16.13 8.16 12.14
CA TYR A 223 15.15 8.77 11.25
C TYR A 223 14.93 7.95 9.99
N CYS A 224 13.71 7.99 9.46
CA CYS A 224 13.31 7.18 8.32
C CYS A 224 13.46 7.96 7.01
N LYS A 225 14.33 7.48 6.12
CA LYS A 225 14.61 8.07 4.81
C LYS A 225 13.62 7.65 3.71
N LYS A 226 12.56 6.95 4.03
CA LYS A 226 11.63 6.40 3.03
C LYS A 226 11.13 7.44 2.03
N PHE A 227 10.85 8.66 2.48
CA PHE A 227 10.32 9.75 1.66
C PHE A 227 11.35 10.84 1.36
N GLU A 228 12.62 10.61 1.68
CA GLU A 228 13.72 11.48 1.29
C GLU A 228 13.71 11.72 -0.23
N ASP A 229 14.06 12.92 -0.65
CA ASP A 229 14.01 13.29 -2.06
C ASP A 229 14.94 12.44 -2.92
N VAL A 230 14.50 12.16 -4.10
CA VAL A 230 15.22 11.46 -5.15
C VAL A 230 14.94 12.15 -6.48
N LYS A 231 15.89 12.09 -7.40
CA LYS A 231 15.75 12.72 -8.74
C LYS A 231 15.16 11.78 -9.79
N GLU A 232 14.88 10.52 -9.44
CA GLU A 232 14.30 9.56 -10.37
C GLU A 232 12.83 9.89 -10.66
N PRO A 233 12.48 10.38 -11.87
CA PRO A 233 11.13 10.90 -12.19
C PRO A 233 10.02 9.87 -11.99
N LYS A 234 10.33 8.56 -12.12
CA LYS A 234 9.34 7.48 -12.03
C LYS A 234 8.65 7.44 -10.68
N TYR A 235 9.36 7.78 -9.60
CA TYR A 235 8.84 7.67 -8.24
C TYR A 235 9.16 8.86 -7.33
N GLN A 236 9.79 9.93 -7.84
CA GLN A 236 10.14 11.11 -7.07
C GLN A 236 8.95 11.68 -6.28
N TYR A 237 7.78 11.74 -6.88
CA TYR A 237 6.57 12.33 -6.28
C TYR A 237 5.56 11.28 -5.80
N MET A 238 5.96 10.01 -5.76
CA MET A 238 5.06 8.91 -5.44
C MET A 238 4.87 8.74 -3.93
N ILE A 239 3.61 8.69 -3.49
CA ILE A 239 3.21 8.27 -2.15
C ILE A 239 2.39 6.99 -2.28
N PRO A 240 2.97 5.81 -2.01
CA PRO A 240 2.28 4.53 -2.16
C PRO A 240 1.10 4.38 -1.19
N LEU A 241 -0.07 4.00 -1.70
CA LEU A 241 -1.25 3.67 -0.90
C LEU A 241 -1.55 2.17 -0.89
N ILE A 242 -1.29 1.49 -2.01
CA ILE A 242 -1.54 0.05 -2.16
C ILE A 242 -0.33 -0.57 -2.85
N ARG A 243 0.19 -1.65 -2.28
CA ARG A 243 1.33 -2.41 -2.83
C ARG A 243 1.00 -3.90 -2.93
N THR A 244 1.63 -4.57 -3.88
CA THR A 244 1.50 -6.02 -4.09
C THR A 244 1.81 -6.84 -2.84
N SER A 245 2.79 -6.41 -2.03
CA SER A 245 3.16 -7.09 -0.78
C SER A 245 1.99 -7.26 0.19
N GLU A 246 1.00 -6.37 0.17
CA GLU A 246 -0.21 -6.51 0.99
C GLU A 246 -1.07 -7.69 0.56
N MET A 247 -1.12 -7.98 -0.74
CA MET A 247 -1.90 -9.12 -1.24
C MET A 247 -1.31 -10.45 -0.78
N TYR A 248 0.01 -10.55 -0.70
CA TYR A 248 0.66 -11.73 -0.10
C TYR A 248 0.35 -11.87 1.39
N LEU A 249 0.34 -10.76 2.15
CA LEU A 249 -0.03 -10.79 3.57
C LEU A 249 -1.50 -11.20 3.76
N LEU A 250 -2.40 -10.69 2.90
CA LEU A 250 -3.80 -11.07 2.94
C LEU A 250 -3.99 -12.55 2.63
N LEU A 251 -3.29 -13.09 1.65
CA LEU A 251 -3.32 -14.52 1.35
C LEU A 251 -2.76 -15.37 2.50
N ALA A 252 -1.68 -14.90 3.14
CA ALA A 252 -1.15 -15.57 4.31
C ALA A 252 -2.15 -15.59 5.48
N GLU A 253 -2.87 -14.49 5.72
CA GLU A 253 -3.91 -14.38 6.74
C GLU A 253 -5.11 -15.29 6.46
N CYS A 254 -5.43 -15.50 5.18
CA CYS A 254 -6.57 -16.31 4.75
C CYS A 254 -6.21 -17.77 4.43
N SER A 255 -4.95 -18.19 4.61
CA SER A 255 -4.51 -19.54 4.30
C SER A 255 -5.08 -20.57 5.28
N ASP A 256 -5.40 -21.76 4.76
CA ASP A 256 -5.94 -22.88 5.56
C ASP A 256 -4.84 -23.66 6.31
N SER A 257 -3.57 -23.40 5.99
CA SER A 257 -2.43 -24.08 6.60
C SER A 257 -1.26 -23.15 6.90
N ASP A 258 -0.53 -23.43 7.99
CA ASP A 258 0.66 -22.68 8.37
C ASP A 258 1.76 -22.72 7.31
N GLN A 259 1.85 -23.83 6.57
CA GLN A 259 2.82 -23.99 5.48
C GLN A 259 2.52 -22.99 4.35
N GLU A 260 1.28 -22.92 3.90
CA GLU A 260 0.87 -22.00 2.85
C GLU A 260 1.03 -20.54 3.28
N ALA A 261 0.60 -20.21 4.51
CA ALA A 261 0.80 -18.88 5.09
C ALA A 261 2.30 -18.50 5.12
N THR A 262 3.14 -19.44 5.58
CA THR A 262 4.59 -19.26 5.64
C THR A 262 5.19 -19.07 4.25
N ASP A 263 4.72 -19.76 3.23
CA ASP A 263 5.19 -19.63 1.86
C ASP A 263 4.90 -18.23 1.30
N TYR A 264 3.71 -17.67 1.53
CA TYR A 264 3.40 -16.29 1.15
C TYR A 264 4.28 -15.27 1.89
N ILE A 265 4.49 -15.44 3.20
CA ILE A 265 5.37 -14.58 3.99
C ILE A 265 6.81 -14.67 3.48
N ASN A 266 7.30 -15.87 3.16
CA ASN A 266 8.64 -16.09 2.67
C ASN A 266 8.90 -15.43 1.30
N LYS A 267 7.90 -15.31 0.43
CA LYS A 267 8.04 -14.54 -0.81
C LYS A 267 8.38 -13.08 -0.53
N ILE A 268 7.68 -12.45 0.43
CA ILE A 268 7.99 -11.07 0.83
C ILE A 268 9.38 -11.01 1.48
N ARG A 269 9.69 -11.92 2.40
CA ARG A 269 10.98 -11.98 3.09
C ARG A 269 12.14 -12.11 2.13
N TYR A 270 12.05 -13.03 1.17
CA TYR A 270 13.06 -13.21 0.13
C TYR A 270 13.26 -11.93 -0.69
N ALA A 271 12.17 -11.27 -1.10
CA ALA A 271 12.25 -10.01 -1.83
C ALA A 271 12.89 -8.87 -1.01
N ARG A 272 12.86 -8.94 0.32
CA ARG A 272 13.54 -8.01 1.22
C ARG A 272 14.97 -8.41 1.57
N GLY A 273 15.46 -9.51 1.00
CA GLY A 273 16.81 -10.04 1.27
C GLY A 273 16.90 -10.86 2.56
N CYS A 274 15.79 -11.14 3.22
CA CYS A 274 15.73 -11.91 4.44
C CYS A 274 15.82 -13.41 4.18
N ARG A 275 16.29 -14.16 5.17
CA ARG A 275 16.19 -15.63 5.18
C ARG A 275 14.73 -16.06 5.33
N ASN A 276 14.40 -17.18 4.74
CA ASN A 276 13.10 -17.81 4.93
C ASN A 276 12.92 -18.25 6.38
N ILE A 277 11.70 -18.15 6.86
CA ILE A 277 11.28 -18.77 8.13
C ILE A 277 10.72 -20.15 7.83
N ALA A 278 10.89 -21.07 8.79
CA ALA A 278 10.22 -22.37 8.78
C ALA A 278 8.91 -22.29 9.56
N VAL A 279 7.98 -23.17 9.25
CA VAL A 279 6.80 -23.41 10.10
C VAL A 279 7.32 -23.96 11.44
N THR A 280 7.02 -23.28 12.53
CA THR A 280 7.27 -23.80 13.89
C THR A 280 6.00 -24.49 14.34
N PRO A 281 6.02 -25.82 14.57
CA PRO A 281 4.90 -26.46 15.22
C PRO A 281 4.71 -25.84 16.62
N GLU A 282 3.47 -25.50 16.96
CA GLU A 282 3.10 -25.08 18.31
C GLU A 282 3.32 -26.18 19.35
#